data_8ad2783b017075c726b2b589568333ca
#
_entry.id   8ad2783b017075c726b2b589568333ca
#
_cell.length_a   1.000
_cell.length_b   1.000
_cell.length_c   1.000
_cell.angle_alpha   90.00
_cell.angle_beta   90.00
_cell.angle_gamma   90.00
#
_symmetry.space_group_name_H-M   'P 1'
#
loop_
_entity.id
_entity.type
_entity.pdbx_description
1 polymer ?
#
loop_
_entity_poly.entity_id
_entity_poly.type
_entity_poly.pdbx_seq_one_letter_code
_entity_poly.pdbx_strand_id
1 'polypeptide(L)'
;MRNEIGTERLVLRQLALNDAAAFSKLAGDYDISKMTGSLPHPFPLYSAEFKIMYLRQQKRRGLAYPYAITVNGGELIGVMDLFRSAPDTTLEIGYWIGKPYWGQGLSTEAAKAIIQEAKDRLGVQALMAGVFADNPASLRVLEKLGFKTTGSEEMYFSMARMEKARSVILRLDLETQQRAIPLNSGLKLVMSA
;
A
#
# COMPACT_ATOMS: atom_id res chain seq x y z
N MET A 1 8.28 1.30 -9.68
CA MET A 1 8.28 1.90 -8.32
C MET A 1 9.72 2.15 -7.88
N ARG A 2 10.02 3.34 -7.36
CA ARG A 2 11.35 3.68 -6.80
C ARG A 2 11.65 2.81 -5.57
N ASN A 3 12.93 2.68 -5.23
CA ASN A 3 13.34 1.95 -4.02
C ASN A 3 13.09 2.76 -2.75
N GLU A 4 13.05 4.08 -2.91
CA GLU A 4 12.81 5.03 -1.83
C GLU A 4 11.92 6.19 -2.32
N ILE A 5 10.98 6.63 -1.48
CA ILE A 5 10.06 7.73 -1.72
C ILE A 5 10.09 8.62 -0.47
N GLY A 6 10.61 9.85 -0.63
CA GLY A 6 10.59 10.87 0.43
C GLY A 6 9.27 11.64 0.43
N THR A 7 8.80 12.02 1.61
CA THR A 7 7.70 12.94 1.84
C THR A 7 8.16 14.08 2.77
N GLU A 8 7.27 14.87 3.32
CA GLU A 8 7.61 15.94 4.26
C GLU A 8 8.21 15.39 5.58
N ARG A 9 7.62 14.30 6.11
CA ARG A 9 8.00 13.73 7.42
C ARG A 9 8.48 12.29 7.33
N LEU A 10 8.26 11.62 6.19
CA LEU A 10 8.47 10.19 6.07
C LEU A 10 9.45 9.86 4.94
N VAL A 11 10.13 8.74 5.13
CA VAL A 11 10.81 8.02 4.06
C VAL A 11 10.19 6.63 3.96
N LEU A 12 9.62 6.34 2.78
CA LEU A 12 9.16 5.01 2.43
C LEU A 12 10.30 4.31 1.69
N ARG A 13 10.89 3.30 2.30
CA ARG A 13 12.04 2.57 1.76
C ARG A 13 11.79 1.07 1.66
N GLN A 14 12.67 0.36 1.02
CA GLN A 14 12.57 -1.10 0.98
C GLN A 14 12.66 -1.69 2.39
N LEU A 15 11.84 -2.74 2.63
CA LEU A 15 11.93 -3.56 3.83
C LEU A 15 13.27 -4.30 3.88
N ALA A 16 13.95 -4.27 5.01
CA ALA A 16 15.17 -4.98 5.31
C ALA A 16 14.98 -5.95 6.49
N LEU A 17 15.81 -6.99 6.61
CA LEU A 17 15.71 -7.91 7.74
C LEU A 17 15.96 -7.22 9.09
N ASN A 18 16.75 -6.17 9.10
CA ASN A 18 16.97 -5.36 10.31
C ASN A 18 15.69 -4.66 10.82
N ASP A 19 14.63 -4.57 9.99
CA ASP A 19 13.34 -4.05 10.42
C ASP A 19 12.54 -5.06 11.26
N ALA A 20 12.95 -6.33 11.32
CA ALA A 20 12.16 -7.39 11.92
C ALA A 20 11.84 -7.15 13.40
N ALA A 21 12.76 -6.59 14.17
CA ALA A 21 12.55 -6.30 15.59
C ALA A 21 11.46 -5.23 15.78
N ALA A 22 11.53 -4.11 15.07
CA ALA A 22 10.52 -3.06 15.09
C ALA A 22 9.18 -3.55 14.53
N PHE A 23 9.21 -4.33 13.45
CA PHE A 23 8.01 -4.93 12.86
C PHE A 23 7.32 -5.85 13.86
N SER A 24 8.04 -6.81 14.46
CA SER A 24 7.50 -7.72 15.47
C SER A 24 6.90 -6.96 16.64
N LYS A 25 7.62 -5.99 17.20
CA LYS A 25 7.18 -5.18 18.33
C LYS A 25 5.89 -4.41 18.04
N LEU A 26 5.83 -3.72 16.91
CA LEU A 26 4.71 -2.84 16.59
C LEU A 26 3.50 -3.62 16.06
N ALA A 27 3.69 -4.51 15.09
CA ALA A 27 2.62 -5.30 14.51
C ALA A 27 2.12 -6.44 15.41
N GLY A 28 2.90 -6.79 16.45
CA GLY A 28 2.49 -7.72 17.50
C GLY A 28 1.42 -7.18 18.44
N ASP A 29 1.15 -5.87 18.44
CA ASP A 29 -0.02 -5.30 19.12
C ASP A 29 -1.31 -5.85 18.48
N TYR A 30 -2.18 -6.45 19.31
CA TYR A 30 -3.42 -7.08 18.85
C TYR A 30 -4.36 -6.07 18.16
N ASP A 31 -4.38 -4.80 18.60
CA ASP A 31 -5.18 -3.76 17.97
C ASP A 31 -4.74 -3.45 16.54
N ILE A 32 -3.49 -3.80 16.17
CA ILE A 32 -2.97 -3.71 14.82
C ILE A 32 -3.23 -5.00 14.06
N SER A 33 -2.75 -6.13 14.60
CA SER A 33 -2.81 -7.41 13.88
C SER A 33 -4.23 -7.85 13.58
N LYS A 34 -5.20 -7.64 14.49
CA LYS A 34 -6.63 -7.96 14.26
C LYS A 34 -7.26 -7.17 13.12
N MET A 35 -6.69 -6.00 12.75
CA MET A 35 -7.16 -5.15 11.66
C MET A 35 -6.47 -5.46 10.33
N THR A 36 -5.71 -6.54 10.27
CA THR A 36 -5.05 -7.05 9.04
C THR A 36 -5.49 -8.48 8.74
N GLY A 37 -5.43 -8.85 7.45
CA GLY A 37 -5.73 -10.23 7.05
C GLY A 37 -4.57 -11.19 7.31
N SER A 38 -3.32 -10.73 7.23
CA SER A 38 -2.14 -11.58 7.08
C SER A 38 -1.10 -11.50 8.22
N LEU A 39 -1.41 -10.82 9.30
CA LEU A 39 -0.56 -10.79 10.50
C LEU A 39 -1.20 -11.66 11.58
N PRO A 40 -0.52 -12.69 12.05
CA PRO A 40 -1.02 -13.50 13.17
C PRO A 40 -0.83 -12.78 14.51
N HIS A 41 -1.48 -13.28 15.54
CA HIS A 41 -1.23 -12.88 16.91
C HIS A 41 -1.09 -14.15 17.80
N PRO A 42 0.00 -14.29 18.58
CA PRO A 42 1.16 -13.39 18.69
C PRO A 42 1.98 -13.30 17.40
N PHE A 43 2.78 -12.22 17.25
CA PHE A 43 3.66 -11.97 16.12
C PHE A 43 5.13 -11.89 16.55
N PRO A 44 5.78 -13.03 16.82
CA PRO A 44 7.16 -13.09 17.30
C PRO A 44 8.16 -12.68 16.21
N LEU A 45 9.42 -12.45 16.62
CA LEU A 45 10.50 -11.97 15.74
C LEU A 45 10.64 -12.82 14.46
N TYR A 46 10.68 -14.14 14.59
CA TYR A 46 10.81 -15.03 13.41
C TYR A 46 9.63 -14.87 12.42
N SER A 47 8.42 -14.59 12.91
CA SER A 47 7.27 -14.32 12.03
C SER A 47 7.44 -13.02 11.26
N ALA A 48 8.04 -12.00 11.88
CA ALA A 48 8.38 -10.74 11.20
C ALA A 48 9.46 -10.95 10.15
N GLU A 49 10.50 -11.73 10.45
CA GLU A 49 11.56 -12.10 9.50
C GLU A 49 10.98 -12.83 8.28
N PHE A 50 10.16 -13.86 8.50
CA PHE A 50 9.47 -14.58 7.43
C PHE A 50 8.57 -13.65 6.60
N LYS A 51 7.81 -12.76 7.25
CA LYS A 51 6.95 -11.80 6.55
C LYS A 51 7.75 -10.85 5.68
N ILE A 52 8.87 -10.34 6.17
CA ILE A 52 9.78 -9.48 5.39
C ILE A 52 10.33 -10.25 4.19
N MET A 53 10.82 -11.48 4.39
CA MET A 53 11.34 -12.31 3.30
C MET A 53 10.26 -12.59 2.24
N TYR A 54 9.05 -12.94 2.67
CA TYR A 54 7.90 -13.14 1.78
C TYR A 54 7.59 -11.88 0.97
N LEU A 55 7.46 -10.72 1.60
CA LEU A 55 7.16 -9.45 0.93
C LEU A 55 8.25 -9.07 -0.08
N ARG A 56 9.53 -9.27 0.27
CA ARG A 56 10.65 -9.07 -0.66
C ARG A 56 10.60 -10.02 -1.84
N GLN A 57 10.18 -11.27 -1.64
CA GLN A 57 9.98 -12.23 -2.73
C GLN A 57 8.82 -11.80 -3.64
N GLN A 58 7.68 -11.36 -3.08
CA GLN A 58 6.57 -10.86 -3.89
C GLN A 58 6.99 -9.65 -4.73
N LYS A 59 7.80 -8.74 -4.17
CA LYS A 59 8.37 -7.62 -4.92
C LYS A 59 9.22 -8.09 -6.12
N ARG A 60 10.09 -9.09 -5.93
CA ARG A 60 10.90 -9.65 -7.02
C ARG A 60 10.05 -10.26 -8.14
N ARG A 61 8.89 -10.81 -7.80
CA ARG A 61 7.92 -11.38 -8.74
C ARG A 61 7.02 -10.33 -9.40
N GLY A 62 7.12 -9.05 -9.00
CA GLY A 62 6.27 -7.98 -9.50
C GLY A 62 4.81 -8.04 -8.99
N LEU A 63 4.54 -8.83 -7.95
CA LEU A 63 3.20 -9.02 -7.37
C LEU A 63 2.92 -8.07 -6.22
N ALA A 64 3.95 -7.44 -5.64
CA ALA A 64 3.80 -6.48 -4.56
C ALA A 64 4.90 -5.41 -4.56
N TYR A 65 4.60 -4.28 -3.95
CA TYR A 65 5.51 -3.14 -3.78
C TYR A 65 5.50 -2.70 -2.31
N PRO A 66 6.06 -3.53 -1.40
CA PRO A 66 6.09 -3.23 0.03
C PRO A 66 7.13 -2.17 0.37
N TYR A 67 6.74 -1.24 1.24
CA TYR A 67 7.61 -0.22 1.81
C TYR A 67 7.55 -0.22 3.33
N ALA A 68 8.72 -0.15 3.96
CA ALA A 68 8.84 0.28 5.33
C ALA A 68 8.51 1.78 5.40
N ILE A 69 7.63 2.17 6.29
CA ILE A 69 7.38 3.58 6.61
C ILE A 69 8.32 3.94 7.76
N THR A 70 9.11 5.00 7.58
CA THR A 70 10.05 5.49 8.60
C THR A 70 9.91 6.99 8.77
N VAL A 71 10.17 7.51 9.97
CA VAL A 71 10.26 8.96 10.20
C VAL A 71 11.70 9.38 9.91
N ASN A 72 11.89 10.32 9.00
CA ASN A 72 13.20 10.85 8.60
C ASN A 72 14.25 9.76 8.26
N GLY A 73 13.80 8.62 7.70
CA GLY A 73 14.70 7.51 7.34
C GLY A 73 15.20 6.65 8.51
N GLY A 74 14.67 6.87 9.71
CA GLY A 74 15.04 6.11 10.91
C GLY A 74 14.39 4.71 10.99
N GLU A 75 14.02 4.32 12.20
CA GLU A 75 13.41 3.03 12.49
C GLU A 75 12.03 2.88 11.82
N LEU A 76 11.66 1.64 11.49
CA LEU A 76 10.35 1.30 10.94
C LEU A 76 9.24 1.64 11.94
N ILE A 77 8.24 2.39 11.48
CA ILE A 77 7.03 2.73 12.24
C ILE A 77 5.78 2.05 11.71
N GLY A 78 5.86 1.45 10.52
CA GLY A 78 4.75 0.78 9.84
C GLY A 78 5.17 0.20 8.50
N VAL A 79 4.22 -0.41 7.81
CA VAL A 79 4.40 -0.93 6.46
C VAL A 79 3.25 -0.49 5.59
N MET A 80 3.54 -0.14 4.34
CA MET A 80 2.56 0.11 3.29
C MET A 80 2.92 -0.70 2.06
N ASP A 81 1.93 -1.31 1.44
CA ASP A 81 2.11 -2.20 0.31
C ASP A 81 1.06 -1.92 -0.78
N LEU A 82 1.49 -1.99 -2.02
CA LEU A 82 0.58 -2.19 -3.15
C LEU A 82 0.78 -3.61 -3.64
N PHE A 83 -0.28 -4.39 -3.72
CA PHE A 83 -0.19 -5.80 -4.08
C PHE A 83 -1.34 -6.22 -5.01
N ARG A 84 -1.17 -7.37 -5.66
CA ARG A 84 -2.20 -8.03 -6.46
C ARG A 84 -2.53 -9.37 -5.84
N SER A 85 -3.80 -9.70 -5.80
CA SER A 85 -4.26 -11.04 -5.44
C SER A 85 -3.95 -12.05 -6.55
N ALA A 86 -3.94 -11.61 -7.83
CA ALA A 86 -3.50 -12.37 -9.00
C ALA A 86 -2.87 -11.41 -10.04
N PRO A 87 -2.07 -11.92 -11.02
CA PRO A 87 -1.33 -11.07 -11.98
C PRO A 87 -2.18 -10.03 -12.73
N ASP A 88 -3.39 -10.39 -13.12
CA ASP A 88 -4.29 -9.55 -13.93
C ASP A 88 -5.30 -8.76 -13.10
N THR A 89 -5.18 -8.76 -11.76
CA THR A 89 -6.08 -8.02 -10.89
C THR A 89 -5.65 -6.57 -10.69
N THR A 90 -6.59 -5.72 -10.34
CA THR A 90 -6.31 -4.34 -9.90
C THR A 90 -5.43 -4.36 -8.65
N LEU A 91 -4.45 -3.46 -8.58
CA LEU A 91 -3.62 -3.30 -7.38
C LEU A 91 -4.47 -2.89 -6.18
N GLU A 92 -4.17 -3.50 -5.05
CA GLU A 92 -4.76 -3.18 -3.76
C GLU A 92 -3.75 -2.44 -2.89
N ILE A 93 -4.21 -1.49 -2.09
CA ILE A 93 -3.40 -0.83 -1.09
C ILE A 93 -3.69 -1.43 0.29
N GLY A 94 -2.64 -1.85 0.98
CA GLY A 94 -2.70 -2.30 2.36
C GLY A 94 -1.66 -1.59 3.20
N TYR A 95 -1.97 -1.33 4.48
CA TYR A 95 -1.04 -0.68 5.38
C TYR A 95 -1.39 -0.92 6.85
N TRP A 96 -0.39 -0.73 7.68
CA TRP A 96 -0.54 -0.57 9.12
C TRP A 96 0.53 0.40 9.64
N ILE A 97 0.24 1.07 10.73
CA ILE A 97 1.17 1.93 11.48
C ILE A 97 1.10 1.58 12.96
N GLY A 98 2.25 1.59 13.61
CA GLY A 98 2.40 1.36 15.04
C GLY A 98 1.54 2.32 15.88
N LYS A 99 0.95 1.82 16.93
CA LYS A 99 0.01 2.56 17.81
C LYS A 99 0.55 3.91 18.33
N PRO A 100 1.86 4.04 18.68
CA PRO A 100 2.41 5.34 19.10
C PRO A 100 2.37 6.44 18.05
N TYR A 101 2.12 6.07 16.78
CA TYR A 101 2.13 6.98 15.62
C TYR A 101 0.72 7.25 15.06
N TRP A 102 -0.33 6.77 15.74
CA TRP A 102 -1.72 7.01 15.32
C TRP A 102 -2.13 8.47 15.51
N GLY A 103 -3.16 8.89 14.78
CA GLY A 103 -3.73 10.24 14.90
C GLY A 103 -2.91 11.37 14.30
N GLN A 104 -1.69 11.10 13.79
CA GLN A 104 -0.75 12.11 13.30
C GLN A 104 -0.82 12.33 11.78
N GLY A 105 -1.73 11.65 11.06
CA GLY A 105 -1.88 11.78 9.62
C GLY A 105 -0.83 11.05 8.78
N LEU A 106 0.11 10.31 9.41
CA LEU A 106 1.23 9.65 8.74
C LEU A 106 0.80 8.60 7.72
N SER A 107 -0.28 7.82 8.01
CA SER A 107 -0.83 6.87 7.03
C SER A 107 -1.33 7.56 5.77
N THR A 108 -2.00 8.72 5.92
CA THR A 108 -2.50 9.50 4.78
C THR A 108 -1.35 10.06 3.95
N GLU A 109 -0.30 10.57 4.60
CA GLU A 109 0.89 11.10 3.94
C GLU A 109 1.62 10.01 3.15
N ALA A 110 1.88 8.86 3.77
CA ALA A 110 2.51 7.72 3.12
C ALA A 110 1.68 7.22 1.92
N ALA A 111 0.36 7.09 2.10
CA ALA A 111 -0.53 6.62 1.05
C ALA A 111 -0.59 7.58 -0.15
N LYS A 112 -0.64 8.90 0.07
CA LYS A 112 -0.56 9.89 -1.02
C LYS A 112 0.69 9.68 -1.86
N ALA A 113 1.84 9.49 -1.22
CA ALA A 113 3.12 9.33 -1.90
C ALA A 113 3.17 8.03 -2.73
N ILE A 114 2.70 6.91 -2.18
CA ILE A 114 2.72 5.62 -2.89
C ILE A 114 1.68 5.58 -4.03
N ILE A 115 0.52 6.21 -3.86
CA ILE A 115 -0.51 6.33 -4.90
C ILE A 115 0.04 7.16 -6.08
N GLN A 116 0.68 8.29 -5.80
CA GLN A 116 1.29 9.11 -6.84
C GLN A 116 2.41 8.35 -7.58
N GLU A 117 3.27 7.66 -6.86
CA GLU A 117 4.32 6.83 -7.45
C GLU A 117 3.75 5.70 -8.31
N ALA A 118 2.65 5.06 -7.89
CA ALA A 118 1.97 4.03 -8.67
C ALA A 118 1.39 4.59 -9.97
N LYS A 119 0.73 5.75 -9.89
CA LYS A 119 0.20 6.45 -11.06
C LYS A 119 1.31 6.77 -12.07
N ASP A 120 2.41 7.34 -11.59
CA ASP A 120 3.50 7.84 -12.45
C ASP A 120 4.35 6.73 -13.06
N ARG A 121 4.55 5.62 -12.32
CA ARG A 121 5.49 4.57 -12.69
C ARG A 121 4.85 3.30 -13.21
N LEU A 122 3.66 2.97 -12.76
CA LEU A 122 2.97 1.75 -13.16
C LEU A 122 1.81 2.04 -14.12
N GLY A 123 1.42 3.32 -14.29
CA GLY A 123 0.30 3.70 -15.15
C GLY A 123 -1.03 3.10 -14.69
N VAL A 124 -1.18 2.83 -13.40
CA VAL A 124 -2.43 2.25 -12.86
C VAL A 124 -3.56 3.26 -12.95
N GLN A 125 -4.73 2.79 -13.38
CA GLN A 125 -5.93 3.61 -13.55
C GLN A 125 -6.84 3.57 -12.32
N ALA A 126 -6.67 2.58 -11.46
CA ALA A 126 -7.45 2.44 -10.23
C ALA A 126 -6.67 1.66 -9.18
N LEU A 127 -7.02 1.88 -7.93
CA LEU A 127 -6.59 1.09 -6.78
C LEU A 127 -7.81 0.60 -6.01
N MET A 128 -7.69 -0.58 -5.42
CA MET A 128 -8.68 -1.15 -4.51
C MET A 128 -8.17 -1.10 -3.06
N ALA A 129 -9.08 -1.17 -2.10
CA ALA A 129 -8.75 -1.35 -0.70
C ALA A 129 -9.87 -2.16 -0.02
N GLY A 130 -9.48 -3.17 0.76
CA GLY A 130 -10.39 -3.90 1.64
C GLY A 130 -10.14 -3.48 3.10
N VAL A 131 -11.20 -3.11 3.81
CA VAL A 131 -11.11 -2.65 5.21
C VAL A 131 -12.13 -3.38 6.06
N PHE A 132 -11.71 -3.97 7.17
CA PHE A 132 -12.66 -4.54 8.11
C PHE A 132 -13.65 -3.48 8.59
N ALA A 133 -14.94 -3.82 8.59
CA ALA A 133 -16.03 -2.87 8.87
C ALA A 133 -15.94 -2.22 10.26
N ASP A 134 -15.25 -2.88 11.20
CA ASP A 134 -14.95 -2.40 12.55
C ASP A 134 -13.62 -1.60 12.64
N ASN A 135 -13.05 -1.17 11.49
CA ASN A 135 -11.88 -0.30 11.42
C ASN A 135 -12.21 1.11 10.87
N PRO A 136 -12.94 1.94 11.61
CA PRO A 136 -13.31 3.28 11.15
C PRO A 136 -12.11 4.20 10.94
N ALA A 137 -10.97 3.92 11.57
CA ALA A 137 -9.75 4.71 11.39
C ALA A 137 -9.18 4.55 9.97
N SER A 138 -9.10 3.31 9.47
CA SER A 138 -8.64 3.05 8.10
C SER A 138 -9.64 3.58 7.07
N LEU A 139 -10.96 3.44 7.31
CA LEU A 139 -11.99 4.01 6.43
C LEU A 139 -11.79 5.51 6.25
N ARG A 140 -11.62 6.28 7.35
CA ARG A 140 -11.38 7.73 7.28
C ARG A 140 -10.10 8.10 6.53
N VAL A 141 -9.04 7.28 6.61
CA VAL A 141 -7.81 7.51 5.84
C VAL A 141 -8.09 7.35 4.35
N LEU A 142 -8.76 6.29 3.94
CA LEU A 142 -9.08 6.02 2.53
C LEU A 142 -10.04 7.06 1.96
N GLU A 143 -11.06 7.47 2.71
CA GLU A 143 -11.98 8.54 2.31
C GLU A 143 -11.25 9.86 2.05
N LYS A 144 -10.30 10.25 2.93
CA LYS A 144 -9.44 11.44 2.72
C LYS A 144 -8.56 11.35 1.48
N LEU A 145 -8.26 10.14 1.01
CA LEU A 145 -7.50 9.87 -0.21
C LEU A 145 -8.39 9.83 -1.45
N GLY A 146 -9.71 9.93 -1.30
CA GLY A 146 -10.68 9.92 -2.39
C GLY A 146 -11.20 8.54 -2.76
N PHE A 147 -10.88 7.50 -1.99
CA PHE A 147 -11.50 6.19 -2.18
C PHE A 147 -13.00 6.27 -1.89
N LYS A 148 -13.79 5.59 -2.72
CA LYS A 148 -15.25 5.47 -2.59
C LYS A 148 -15.63 4.01 -2.40
N THR A 149 -16.63 3.76 -1.57
CA THR A 149 -17.17 2.40 -1.43
C THR A 149 -17.74 1.92 -2.77
N THR A 150 -17.48 0.66 -3.09
CA THR A 150 -18.09 0.00 -4.26
C THR A 150 -19.50 -0.48 -4.00
N GLY A 151 -19.96 -0.42 -2.75
CA GLY A 151 -21.21 -1.06 -2.31
C GLY A 151 -21.07 -2.56 -2.06
N SER A 152 -19.91 -3.14 -2.32
CA SER A 152 -19.62 -4.56 -2.07
C SER A 152 -19.01 -4.75 -0.69
N GLU A 153 -19.36 -5.87 -0.07
CA GLU A 153 -18.77 -6.36 1.18
C GLU A 153 -18.29 -7.79 0.97
N GLU A 154 -17.20 -8.12 1.62
CA GLU A 154 -16.61 -9.45 1.56
C GLU A 154 -16.25 -9.93 2.96
N MET A 155 -16.19 -11.24 3.12
CA MET A 155 -15.74 -11.87 4.37
C MET A 155 -14.26 -12.23 4.26
N TYR A 156 -13.39 -11.37 4.80
CA TYR A 156 -11.95 -11.63 4.85
C TYR A 156 -11.54 -12.34 6.12
N PHE A 157 -10.64 -13.32 5.97
CA PHE A 157 -10.05 -14.02 7.12
C PHE A 157 -8.98 -13.13 7.78
N SER A 158 -9.05 -12.97 9.08
CA SER A 158 -8.00 -12.35 9.89
C SER A 158 -7.23 -13.43 10.64
N MET A 159 -5.93 -13.53 10.38
CA MET A 159 -5.08 -14.50 11.07
C MET A 159 -5.02 -14.25 12.59
N ALA A 160 -5.02 -12.98 13.01
CA ALA A 160 -4.99 -12.66 14.44
C ALA A 160 -6.31 -12.94 15.16
N ARG A 161 -7.45 -12.84 14.45
CA ARG A 161 -8.78 -13.16 15.00
C ARG A 161 -9.11 -14.65 14.87
N MET A 162 -8.41 -15.38 14.00
CA MET A 162 -8.71 -16.78 13.64
C MET A 162 -10.13 -16.96 13.10
N GLU A 163 -10.71 -15.91 12.49
CA GLU A 163 -12.06 -15.89 11.96
C GLU A 163 -12.18 -14.98 10.73
N LYS A 164 -13.29 -15.14 9.99
CA LYS A 164 -13.67 -14.22 8.93
C LYS A 164 -14.45 -13.05 9.52
N ALA A 165 -14.09 -11.84 9.11
CA ALA A 165 -14.80 -10.62 9.47
C ALA A 165 -15.26 -9.87 8.22
N ARG A 166 -16.36 -9.13 8.35
CA ARG A 166 -16.92 -8.31 7.29
C ARG A 166 -15.97 -7.19 6.91
N SER A 167 -15.73 -7.03 5.62
CA SER A 167 -14.86 -6.01 5.05
C SER A 167 -15.60 -5.20 3.99
N VAL A 168 -15.43 -3.90 4.03
CA VAL A 168 -15.93 -2.96 3.02
C VAL A 168 -14.88 -2.84 1.93
N ILE A 169 -15.31 -2.93 0.67
CA ILE A 169 -14.46 -2.77 -0.49
C ILE A 169 -14.57 -1.35 -1.02
N LEU A 170 -13.43 -0.70 -1.15
CA LEU A 170 -13.31 0.67 -1.68
C LEU A 170 -12.47 0.68 -2.95
N ARG A 171 -12.74 1.68 -3.79
CA ARG A 171 -12.04 1.93 -5.05
C ARG A 171 -11.64 3.39 -5.15
N LEU A 172 -10.45 3.63 -5.67
CA LEU A 172 -9.94 4.92 -6.10
C LEU A 172 -9.70 4.87 -7.60
N ASP A 173 -10.39 5.68 -8.38
CA ASP A 173 -10.09 5.89 -9.79
C ASP A 173 -9.04 7.00 -9.91
N LEU A 174 -7.98 6.71 -10.66
CA LEU A 174 -6.87 7.62 -10.89
C LEU A 174 -7.01 8.18 -12.31
N GLU A 175 -7.27 9.48 -12.44
CA GLU A 175 -7.29 10.13 -13.74
C GLU A 175 -5.95 9.93 -14.45
N THR A 176 -6.00 9.32 -15.62
CA THR A 176 -4.83 9.19 -16.47
C THR A 176 -4.56 10.56 -17.09
N GLN A 177 -3.45 11.19 -16.74
CA GLN A 177 -2.96 12.29 -17.56
C GLN A 177 -2.63 11.68 -18.93
N GLN A 178 -3.50 11.91 -19.91
CA GLN A 178 -3.15 11.68 -21.30
C GLN A 178 -1.90 12.51 -21.57
N ARG A 179 -0.74 11.86 -21.69
CA ARG A 179 0.42 12.51 -22.30
C ARG A 179 -0.05 12.89 -23.71
N ALA A 180 -0.34 14.16 -23.91
CA ALA A 180 -0.52 14.71 -25.24
C ALA A 180 0.78 14.40 -26.01
N ILE A 181 0.72 13.42 -26.91
CA ILE A 181 1.76 13.20 -27.89
C ILE A 181 1.68 14.46 -28.77
N PRO A 182 2.71 15.32 -28.80
CA PRO A 182 2.68 16.44 -29.74
C PRO A 182 2.60 15.83 -31.13
N LEU A 183 1.48 16.07 -31.81
CA LEU A 183 1.34 15.81 -33.25
C LEU A 183 2.42 16.65 -33.94
N ASN A 184 3.51 15.99 -34.31
CA ASN A 184 4.57 16.60 -35.08
C ASN A 184 4.01 16.87 -36.48
N SER A 185 3.42 18.07 -36.65
CA SER A 185 2.97 18.61 -37.93
C SER A 185 4.21 18.97 -38.74
N GLY A 186 4.74 17.99 -39.47
CA GLY A 186 5.96 18.18 -40.26
C GLY A 186 6.26 17.12 -41.29
N LEU A 187 5.26 16.51 -41.95
CA LEU A 187 5.49 15.84 -43.23
C LEU A 187 5.13 16.80 -44.34
N LYS A 188 6.10 17.63 -44.77
CA LYS A 188 6.05 18.23 -46.11
C LYS A 188 6.27 17.13 -47.14
N LEU A 189 5.21 16.77 -47.85
CA LEU A 189 5.32 16.02 -49.12
C LEU A 189 6.04 16.92 -50.12
N VAL A 190 7.28 16.59 -50.45
CA VAL A 190 7.93 17.15 -51.66
C VAL A 190 7.52 16.24 -52.79
N MET A 191 6.56 16.71 -53.59
CA MET A 191 6.31 16.16 -54.92
C MET A 191 7.32 16.81 -55.84
N SER A 192 8.31 16.05 -56.33
CA SER A 192 9.12 16.41 -57.48
C SER A 192 8.46 15.89 -58.73
N ALA A 193 8.35 16.83 -59.71
CA ALA A 193 7.90 16.59 -61.10
C ALA A 193 8.88 15.71 -61.88
#